data_64bd0e3d737d65d8b99fab08520cd442
#
_entry.id   64bd0e3d737d65d8b99fab08520cd442
#
_cell.length_a   1.000
_cell.length_b   1.000
_cell.length_c   1.000
_cell.angle_alpha   90.00
_cell.angle_beta   90.00
_cell.angle_gamma   90.00
#
_symmetry.space_group_name_H-M   'P 1'
#
loop_
_entity.id
_entity.type
_entity.pdbx_description
1 polymer ?
#
loop_
_entity_poly.entity_id
_entity_poly.type
_entity_poly.pdbx_seq_one_letter_code
_entity_poly.pdbx_strand_id
1 'polypeptide(L)'
;VDETEIVHPIADGAEAYYTYETGDSVSFKLPDGKVIQLRELRVRPRQPKWNLGVGSLWFDTRSGQLVRAAYRLSVPMDIWAVATEDDPKSMDDVPVWVKPLITPMKAEVSAIAVEYSLHEGRFWLPRLRYAEAYAQVSFMRVPVKVEESFKYASVNGTDTLPTIPLPPPRLQPPDSLSEDARIAWRDSVRTATRVHARAVRDSIRQGLKKPDPRTTQCDTSSFRVSASRRYEMAIPVAMRVPCDTAALSHSPELPPSIYDAGEEVFDLKDLEDLKAQALSLAAQAPLQFKLSMLPPPTISYGPSLMRYNRVEGLSVGASVEQQLGGGYSGLAIGRLGFADFEPNLELSLARSNLTKTIRLTAYNRLVSASDWGHPLTFGSSFSALMFGRDEGFYYRASGVDLTRTLDGAFGGGVQMGWRLFAEQERTAAVKTNFSVNGGDFPANLVAQRGGYAGFSAHIDDQMGLDPEALRVFSSLRLEGAIGRADSAYGRAAFDVSASHGLGRVAASLTLSAGGSVGQLPPQRRWYLGGSTTVRGQSPDTAQSGNAFWLTRAELGSNDAGFRPSLFADLGWVGDRTKLSQIGRPMTGVGTGVSFLDGLFRFDIARGLYPRKQFRVDLYLESKF
;
A
#
# COMPACT_ATOMS: atom_id res chain seq x y z
N VAL A 1 29.94 -19.03 -5.09
CA VAL A 1 28.59 -18.45 -4.93
C VAL A 1 28.55 -17.26 -5.85
N ASP A 2 27.62 -17.29 -6.80
CA ASP A 2 27.44 -16.21 -7.77
C ASP A 2 27.08 -14.91 -7.01
N GLU A 3 27.77 -13.80 -7.28
CA GLU A 3 27.54 -12.53 -6.57
C GLU A 3 26.13 -11.95 -6.80
N THR A 4 25.37 -12.54 -7.71
CA THR A 4 23.99 -12.17 -8.06
C THR A 4 22.91 -12.92 -7.26
N GLU A 5 23.28 -13.90 -6.41
CA GLU A 5 22.34 -14.67 -5.60
C GLU A 5 22.30 -14.18 -4.14
N ILE A 6 21.09 -14.18 -3.54
CA ILE A 6 20.96 -13.92 -2.11
C ILE A 6 21.64 -15.05 -1.34
N VAL A 7 22.63 -14.74 -0.54
CA VAL A 7 23.34 -15.68 0.30
C VAL A 7 22.63 -15.75 1.65
N HIS A 8 22.00 -16.91 1.91
CA HIS A 8 21.34 -17.11 3.20
C HIS A 8 22.38 -17.29 4.32
N PRO A 9 22.20 -16.67 5.51
CA PRO A 9 23.21 -16.70 6.58
C PRO A 9 23.59 -18.09 7.10
N ILE A 10 22.78 -19.10 6.90
CA ILE A 10 23.05 -20.49 7.31
C ILE A 10 23.30 -21.42 6.12
N ALA A 11 23.58 -20.88 4.93
CA ALA A 11 24.00 -21.66 3.78
C ALA A 11 25.47 -22.12 3.94
N ASP A 12 25.81 -23.21 3.29
CA ASP A 12 27.20 -23.67 3.25
C ASP A 12 28.11 -22.61 2.66
N GLY A 13 29.21 -22.29 3.35
CA GLY A 13 30.18 -21.26 2.95
C GLY A 13 29.75 -19.82 3.28
N ALA A 14 28.63 -19.62 3.97
CA ALA A 14 28.17 -18.30 4.36
C ALA A 14 29.13 -17.57 5.32
N GLU A 15 30.01 -18.28 6.01
CA GLU A 15 31.02 -17.73 6.92
C GLU A 15 31.98 -16.76 6.22
N ALA A 16 32.19 -16.94 4.92
CA ALA A 16 32.99 -16.01 4.12
C ALA A 16 32.37 -14.61 4.05
N TYR A 17 31.06 -14.53 4.13
CA TYR A 17 30.28 -13.29 3.94
C TYR A 17 29.78 -12.70 5.24
N TYR A 18 29.62 -13.51 6.30
CA TYR A 18 28.97 -13.11 7.54
C TYR A 18 29.87 -13.20 8.75
N THR A 19 29.55 -12.40 9.76
CA THR A 19 30.00 -12.55 11.14
C THR A 19 28.80 -12.96 12.00
N TYR A 20 29.07 -13.83 12.97
CA TYR A 20 28.05 -14.38 13.85
C TYR A 20 28.36 -14.03 15.30
N GLU A 21 27.34 -13.65 16.02
CA GLU A 21 27.42 -13.34 17.46
C GLU A 21 26.29 -14.08 18.17
N THR A 22 26.61 -14.72 19.28
CA THR A 22 25.60 -15.35 20.12
C THR A 22 24.86 -14.26 20.91
N GLY A 23 23.54 -14.19 20.73
CA GLY A 23 22.69 -13.25 21.44
C GLY A 23 22.02 -13.87 22.67
N ASP A 24 20.78 -13.46 22.92
CA ASP A 24 20.01 -13.82 24.08
C ASP A 24 19.57 -15.29 24.09
N SER A 25 19.18 -15.81 25.28
CA SER A 25 18.60 -17.14 25.44
C SER A 25 17.28 -17.06 26.19
N VAL A 26 16.30 -17.85 25.74
CA VAL A 26 14.98 -17.96 26.37
C VAL A 26 14.70 -19.41 26.65
N SER A 27 14.19 -19.71 27.84
CA SER A 27 13.77 -21.07 28.22
C SER A 27 12.31 -21.06 28.66
N PHE A 28 11.51 -21.98 28.16
CA PHE A 28 10.14 -22.18 28.61
C PHE A 28 9.83 -23.66 28.82
N LYS A 29 8.90 -23.94 29.72
CA LYS A 29 8.49 -25.30 30.10
C LYS A 29 7.15 -25.60 29.43
N LEU A 30 7.09 -26.70 28.70
CA LEU A 30 5.85 -27.19 28.10
C LEU A 30 4.96 -27.86 29.18
N PRO A 31 3.64 -28.01 28.93
CA PRO A 31 2.72 -28.68 29.84
C PRO A 31 3.11 -30.09 30.21
N ASP A 32 3.81 -30.80 29.31
CA ASP A 32 4.37 -32.14 29.53
C ASP A 32 5.63 -32.16 30.43
N GLY A 33 6.04 -30.98 30.92
CA GLY A 33 7.23 -30.81 31.75
C GLY A 33 8.55 -30.68 30.96
N LYS A 34 8.55 -30.82 29.66
CA LYS A 34 9.72 -30.67 28.80
C LYS A 34 10.15 -29.20 28.75
N VAL A 35 11.45 -28.96 28.96
CA VAL A 35 12.02 -27.61 28.83
C VAL A 35 12.57 -27.43 27.43
N ILE A 36 12.15 -26.38 26.77
CA ILE A 36 12.69 -25.91 25.50
C ILE A 36 13.58 -24.71 25.80
N GLN A 37 14.77 -24.72 25.24
CA GLN A 37 15.73 -23.66 25.37
C GLN A 37 16.07 -23.13 23.98
N LEU A 38 15.76 -21.86 23.76
CA LEU A 38 16.06 -21.14 22.52
C LEU A 38 17.29 -20.27 22.70
N ARG A 39 18.09 -20.18 21.65
CA ARG A 39 19.25 -19.29 21.60
C ARG A 39 19.24 -18.45 20.33
N GLU A 40 19.53 -17.18 20.49
CA GLU A 40 19.68 -16.22 19.41
C GLU A 40 21.06 -16.33 18.76
N LEU A 41 21.09 -16.29 17.43
CA LEU A 41 22.27 -16.10 16.61
C LEU A 41 22.08 -14.78 15.85
N ARG A 42 22.89 -13.77 16.17
CA ARG A 42 22.92 -12.50 15.47
C ARG A 42 23.84 -12.60 14.27
N VAL A 43 23.36 -12.14 13.13
CA VAL A 43 24.08 -12.26 11.88
C VAL A 43 24.28 -10.87 11.29
N ARG A 44 25.52 -10.58 10.89
CA ARG A 44 25.89 -9.34 10.23
C ARG A 44 26.80 -9.63 9.04
N PRO A 45 26.56 -8.99 7.88
CA PRO A 45 27.48 -9.14 6.76
C PRO A 45 28.83 -8.48 7.09
N ARG A 46 29.92 -9.07 6.63
CA ARG A 46 31.27 -8.51 6.74
C ARG A 46 31.40 -7.22 5.94
N GLN A 47 30.73 -7.17 4.79
CA GLN A 47 30.57 -5.99 3.94
C GLN A 47 29.10 -5.86 3.56
N PRO A 48 28.49 -4.66 3.70
CA PRO A 48 27.11 -4.45 3.28
C PRO A 48 26.96 -4.62 1.77
N LYS A 49 26.18 -5.62 1.35
CA LYS A 49 25.78 -5.87 -0.05
C LYS A 49 24.28 -6.15 -0.10
N TRP A 50 23.64 -5.84 -1.22
CA TRP A 50 22.19 -6.00 -1.40
C TRP A 50 21.73 -7.47 -1.30
N ASN A 51 22.60 -8.43 -1.57
CA ASN A 51 22.32 -9.86 -1.52
C ASN A 51 22.62 -10.49 -0.14
N LEU A 52 23.01 -9.71 0.85
CA LEU A 52 23.32 -10.17 2.19
C LEU A 52 22.30 -9.65 3.22
N GLY A 53 21.91 -10.53 4.15
CA GLY A 53 20.96 -10.20 5.19
C GLY A 53 21.64 -9.75 6.50
N VAL A 54 20.91 -8.99 7.30
CA VAL A 54 21.27 -8.62 8.67
C VAL A 54 20.07 -8.88 9.58
N GLY A 55 20.29 -9.52 10.71
CA GLY A 55 19.20 -9.82 11.64
C GLY A 55 19.54 -10.88 12.67
N SER A 56 18.52 -11.54 13.20
CA SER A 56 18.65 -12.56 14.21
C SER A 56 17.86 -13.83 13.86
N LEU A 57 18.45 -14.96 14.21
CA LEU A 57 17.91 -16.29 14.02
C LEU A 57 17.85 -16.97 15.40
N TRP A 58 16.72 -17.57 15.72
CA TRP A 58 16.52 -18.26 16.99
C TRP A 58 16.42 -19.76 16.77
N PHE A 59 17.21 -20.50 17.47
CA PHE A 59 17.29 -21.97 17.35
C PHE A 59 16.92 -22.63 18.67
N ASP A 60 16.21 -23.74 18.57
CA ASP A 60 16.09 -24.71 19.68
C ASP A 60 17.45 -25.37 19.89
N THR A 61 18.04 -25.15 21.05
CA THR A 61 19.40 -25.67 21.37
C THR A 61 19.50 -27.17 21.39
N ARG A 62 18.38 -27.86 21.55
CA ARG A 62 18.34 -29.34 21.62
C ARG A 62 18.24 -29.96 20.23
N SER A 63 17.38 -29.42 19.37
CA SER A 63 17.14 -29.97 18.04
C SER A 63 17.96 -29.30 16.94
N GLY A 64 18.51 -28.12 17.21
CA GLY A 64 19.17 -27.29 16.21
C GLY A 64 18.20 -26.65 15.18
N GLN A 65 16.90 -26.84 15.40
CA GLN A 65 15.90 -26.32 14.44
C GLN A 65 15.67 -24.83 14.60
N LEU A 66 15.48 -24.15 13.48
CA LEU A 66 15.11 -22.74 13.44
C LEU A 66 13.68 -22.55 13.95
N VAL A 67 13.51 -21.66 14.91
CA VAL A 67 12.22 -21.36 15.56
C VAL A 67 11.70 -20.01 15.15
N ARG A 68 12.61 -19.06 14.96
CA ARG A 68 12.27 -17.71 14.51
C ARG A 68 13.43 -17.14 13.72
N ALA A 69 13.10 -16.44 12.66
CA ALA A 69 14.05 -15.60 11.94
C ALA A 69 13.45 -14.20 11.78
N ALA A 70 14.22 -13.16 12.04
CA ALA A 70 13.85 -11.78 11.77
C ALA A 70 15.06 -11.08 11.16
N TYR A 71 14.99 -10.73 9.90
CA TYR A 71 16.11 -10.13 9.16
C TYR A 71 15.62 -9.22 8.03
N ARG A 72 16.52 -8.43 7.52
CA ARG A 72 16.33 -7.60 6.33
C ARG A 72 17.56 -7.68 5.44
N LEU A 73 17.47 -7.19 4.23
CA LEU A 73 18.66 -7.01 3.40
C LEU A 73 19.52 -5.86 3.95
N SER A 74 20.83 -5.98 3.85
CA SER A 74 21.77 -5.05 4.49
C SER A 74 21.73 -3.66 3.86
N VAL A 75 21.52 -3.61 2.53
CA VAL A 75 21.34 -2.37 1.77
C VAL A 75 20.25 -2.57 0.70
N PRO A 76 19.59 -1.50 0.23
CA PRO A 76 18.67 -1.60 -0.88
C PRO A 76 19.36 -2.09 -2.17
N MET A 77 18.66 -2.91 -2.94
CA MET A 77 19.11 -3.36 -4.26
C MET A 77 18.83 -2.26 -5.29
N ASP A 78 19.85 -1.78 -5.97
CA ASP A 78 19.69 -0.95 -7.16
C ASP A 78 19.58 -1.87 -8.39
N ILE A 79 18.37 -1.95 -8.94
CA ILE A 79 18.04 -2.90 -10.01
C ILE A 79 18.84 -2.58 -11.29
N TRP A 80 19.07 -1.29 -11.55
CA TRP A 80 19.87 -0.90 -12.72
C TRP A 80 21.35 -1.17 -12.54
N ALA A 81 21.88 -0.97 -11.33
CA ALA A 81 23.28 -1.31 -11.04
C ALA A 81 23.52 -2.81 -11.19
N VAL A 82 22.64 -3.65 -10.67
CA VAL A 82 22.71 -5.11 -10.81
C VAL A 82 22.54 -5.52 -12.28
N ALA A 83 21.57 -4.95 -13.00
CA ALA A 83 21.37 -5.25 -14.42
C ALA A 83 22.57 -4.84 -15.28
N THR A 84 23.23 -3.73 -14.96
CA THR A 84 24.43 -3.24 -15.68
C THR A 84 25.66 -4.06 -15.34
N GLU A 85 25.75 -4.62 -14.13
CA GLU A 85 26.80 -5.55 -13.74
C GLU A 85 26.68 -6.88 -14.51
N ASP A 86 25.45 -7.37 -14.72
CA ASP A 86 25.17 -8.57 -15.52
C ASP A 86 25.31 -8.33 -17.03
N ASP A 87 24.88 -7.17 -17.52
CA ASP A 87 24.97 -6.75 -18.91
C ASP A 87 25.23 -5.23 -18.99
N PRO A 88 26.49 -4.80 -19.30
CA PRO A 88 26.86 -3.39 -19.40
C PRO A 88 26.02 -2.58 -20.40
N LYS A 89 25.38 -3.24 -21.36
CA LYS A 89 24.52 -2.61 -22.37
C LYS A 89 23.04 -2.59 -22.01
N SER A 90 22.65 -3.10 -20.86
CA SER A 90 21.24 -3.21 -20.43
C SER A 90 20.46 -1.89 -20.47
N MET A 91 21.17 -0.76 -20.36
CA MET A 91 20.58 0.59 -20.42
C MET A 91 20.70 1.27 -21.80
N ASP A 92 21.43 0.69 -22.74
CA ASP A 92 21.67 1.32 -24.06
C ASP A 92 20.41 1.35 -24.91
N ASP A 93 19.59 0.31 -24.82
CA ASP A 93 18.30 0.21 -25.54
C ASP A 93 17.19 1.10 -24.95
N VAL A 94 17.44 1.71 -23.78
CA VAL A 94 16.44 2.58 -23.14
C VAL A 94 16.57 4.00 -23.69
N PRO A 95 15.52 4.55 -24.34
CA PRO A 95 15.54 5.91 -24.86
C PRO A 95 15.91 6.94 -23.80
N VAL A 96 16.73 7.95 -24.15
CA VAL A 96 17.26 8.96 -23.22
C VAL A 96 16.16 9.68 -22.44
N TRP A 97 15.00 9.90 -23.05
CA TRP A 97 13.86 10.55 -22.38
C TRP A 97 13.11 9.64 -21.40
N VAL A 98 13.27 8.31 -21.52
CA VAL A 98 12.66 7.32 -20.60
C VAL A 98 13.54 7.13 -19.36
N LYS A 99 14.87 7.24 -19.48
CA LYS A 99 15.80 7.02 -18.37
C LYS A 99 15.43 7.79 -17.09
N PRO A 100 15.11 9.09 -17.11
CA PRO A 100 14.71 9.81 -15.89
C PRO A 100 13.38 9.31 -15.27
N LEU A 101 12.51 8.70 -16.09
CA LEU A 101 11.22 8.19 -15.63
C LEU A 101 11.33 6.84 -14.90
N ILE A 102 12.41 6.11 -15.11
CA ILE A 102 12.64 4.79 -14.54
C ILE A 102 13.86 4.72 -13.61
N THR A 103 14.60 5.83 -13.45
CA THR A 103 15.77 5.93 -12.59
C THR A 103 15.50 6.90 -11.43
N PRO A 104 15.85 6.56 -10.17
CA PRO A 104 16.38 5.28 -9.73
C PRO A 104 15.32 4.17 -9.71
N MET A 105 15.74 2.92 -9.89
CA MET A 105 14.90 1.74 -9.70
C MET A 105 15.50 0.87 -8.61
N LYS A 106 14.87 0.88 -7.43
CA LYS A 106 15.39 0.24 -6.23
C LYS A 106 14.36 -0.69 -5.61
N ALA A 107 14.85 -1.78 -5.03
CA ALA A 107 14.07 -2.65 -4.18
C ALA A 107 14.70 -2.67 -2.78
N GLU A 108 13.91 -2.39 -1.77
CA GLU A 108 14.32 -2.42 -0.37
C GLU A 108 13.46 -3.42 0.39
N VAL A 109 14.06 -4.41 0.98
CA VAL A 109 13.39 -5.34 1.88
C VAL A 109 13.63 -4.86 3.31
N SER A 110 12.59 -4.29 3.92
CA SER A 110 12.67 -3.64 5.23
C SER A 110 12.60 -4.65 6.37
N ALA A 111 11.83 -5.73 6.18
CA ALA A 111 11.68 -6.78 7.17
C ALA A 111 11.30 -8.11 6.51
N ILE A 112 11.89 -9.19 6.98
CA ILE A 112 11.45 -10.56 6.74
C ILE A 112 11.38 -11.23 8.11
N ALA A 113 10.23 -11.78 8.45
CA ALA A 113 10.06 -12.56 9.66
C ALA A 113 9.46 -13.92 9.33
N VAL A 114 10.02 -14.97 9.91
CA VAL A 114 9.48 -16.32 9.85
C VAL A 114 9.37 -16.82 11.29
N GLU A 115 8.19 -17.25 11.66
CA GLU A 115 7.93 -17.83 12.96
C GLU A 115 7.46 -19.28 12.80
N TYR A 116 7.97 -20.14 13.63
CA TYR A 116 7.62 -21.55 13.70
C TYR A 116 6.84 -21.79 15.00
N SER A 117 5.87 -22.68 14.94
CA SER A 117 5.18 -23.21 16.12
C SER A 117 5.50 -24.68 16.31
N LEU A 118 5.47 -25.13 17.57
CA LEU A 118 5.69 -26.52 17.92
C LEU A 118 4.39 -27.30 17.77
N HIS A 119 4.24 -28.02 16.66
CA HIS A 119 3.09 -28.88 16.39
C HIS A 119 3.24 -30.21 17.12
N GLU A 120 2.21 -30.64 17.88
CA GLU A 120 2.16 -31.87 18.69
C GLU A 120 3.34 -32.06 19.66
N GLY A 121 3.96 -30.97 20.11
CA GLY A 121 5.14 -31.03 20.97
C GLY A 121 6.39 -31.66 20.32
N ARG A 122 6.40 -31.87 19.00
CA ARG A 122 7.42 -32.61 18.26
C ARG A 122 8.02 -31.83 17.09
N PHE A 123 7.19 -31.14 16.28
CA PHE A 123 7.61 -30.61 15.00
C PHE A 123 7.55 -29.07 15.01
N TRP A 124 8.68 -28.40 14.77
CA TRP A 124 8.70 -26.98 14.49
C TRP A 124 8.26 -26.75 13.05
N LEU A 125 7.07 -26.19 12.87
CA LEU A 125 6.49 -25.92 11.55
C LEU A 125 6.24 -24.41 11.38
N PRO A 126 6.42 -23.86 10.17
CA PRO A 126 6.13 -22.46 9.90
C PRO A 126 4.70 -22.09 10.31
N ARG A 127 4.55 -21.08 11.14
CA ARG A 127 3.26 -20.55 11.58
C ARG A 127 2.93 -19.27 10.86
N LEU A 128 3.93 -18.40 10.72
CA LEU A 128 3.79 -17.08 10.11
C LEU A 128 5.01 -16.80 9.25
N ARG A 129 4.77 -16.29 8.05
CA ARG A 129 5.77 -15.61 7.23
C ARG A 129 5.31 -14.20 6.97
N TYR A 130 6.18 -13.28 7.19
CA TYR A 130 5.94 -11.85 6.98
C TYR A 130 7.08 -11.27 6.17
N ALA A 131 6.76 -10.49 5.18
CA ALA A 131 7.75 -9.71 4.45
C ALA A 131 7.21 -8.31 4.16
N GLU A 132 8.04 -7.32 4.39
CA GLU A 132 7.78 -5.93 4.06
C GLU A 132 8.91 -5.40 3.20
N ALA A 133 8.54 -4.81 2.08
CA ALA A 133 9.46 -4.31 1.09
C ALA A 133 8.92 -3.02 0.45
N TYR A 134 9.82 -2.29 -0.19
CA TYR A 134 9.48 -1.14 -1.02
C TYR A 134 10.10 -1.30 -2.39
N ALA A 135 9.30 -1.14 -3.42
CA ALA A 135 9.78 -0.98 -4.79
C ALA A 135 9.76 0.51 -5.13
N GLN A 136 10.89 1.05 -5.55
CA GLN A 136 11.00 2.43 -6.00
C GLN A 136 11.31 2.46 -7.49
N VAL A 137 10.51 3.18 -8.25
CA VAL A 137 10.77 3.49 -9.65
C VAL A 137 10.68 5.00 -9.82
N SER A 138 11.80 5.62 -10.13
CA SER A 138 11.91 7.08 -10.15
C SER A 138 11.44 7.70 -8.81
N PHE A 139 10.36 8.45 -8.84
CA PHE A 139 9.75 9.11 -7.70
C PHE A 139 8.64 8.28 -7.02
N MET A 140 8.18 7.22 -7.65
CA MET A 140 7.15 6.34 -7.08
C MET A 140 7.78 5.34 -6.12
N ARG A 141 7.26 5.28 -4.91
CA ARG A 141 7.62 4.28 -3.90
C ARG A 141 6.37 3.49 -3.56
N VAL A 142 6.37 2.23 -3.93
CA VAL A 142 5.26 1.31 -3.73
C VAL A 142 5.60 0.39 -2.56
N PRO A 143 4.86 0.44 -1.44
CA PRO A 143 5.02 -0.51 -0.36
C PRO A 143 4.45 -1.87 -0.79
N VAL A 144 5.15 -2.93 -0.41
CA VAL A 144 4.72 -4.31 -0.60
C VAL A 144 4.75 -5.00 0.74
N LYS A 145 3.62 -5.56 1.15
CA LYS A 145 3.50 -6.36 2.36
C LYS A 145 2.94 -7.73 2.00
N VAL A 146 3.62 -8.77 2.46
CA VAL A 146 3.17 -10.16 2.31
C VAL A 146 3.08 -10.77 3.69
N GLU A 147 1.94 -11.33 4.01
CA GLU A 147 1.70 -12.04 5.25
C GLU A 147 1.03 -13.37 4.95
N GLU A 148 1.67 -14.46 5.37
CA GLU A 148 1.19 -15.83 5.19
C GLU A 148 1.09 -16.51 6.55
N SER A 149 -0.09 -17.01 6.88
CA SER A 149 -0.31 -17.82 8.08
C SER A 149 -0.59 -19.28 7.70
N PHE A 150 -0.01 -20.20 8.44
CA PHE A 150 -0.09 -21.64 8.19
C PHE A 150 -0.81 -22.35 9.33
N LYS A 151 -1.75 -23.22 8.98
CA LYS A 151 -2.38 -24.16 9.88
C LYS A 151 -2.18 -25.57 9.34
N TYR A 152 -1.77 -26.48 10.20
CA TYR A 152 -1.44 -27.86 9.83
C TYR A 152 -2.53 -28.79 10.35
N ALA A 153 -3.09 -29.61 9.46
CA ALA A 153 -4.07 -30.62 9.81
C ALA A 153 -3.40 -31.95 10.23
N SER A 154 -2.29 -32.29 9.59
CA SER A 154 -1.49 -33.49 9.94
C SER A 154 -0.07 -33.34 9.43
N VAL A 155 0.84 -34.13 10.01
CA VAL A 155 2.23 -34.29 9.56
C VAL A 155 2.44 -35.74 9.11
N ASN A 156 3.10 -35.92 7.96
CA ASN A 156 3.31 -37.25 7.33
C ASN A 156 2.01 -37.96 6.88
N GLY A 157 0.97 -37.19 6.52
CA GLY A 157 -0.19 -37.76 5.85
C GLY A 157 0.19 -38.40 4.51
N THR A 158 -0.55 -39.44 4.12
CA THR A 158 -0.33 -40.21 2.88
C THR A 158 -0.74 -39.49 1.61
N ASP A 159 -0.90 -38.18 1.68
CA ASP A 159 -1.30 -37.37 0.53
C ASP A 159 -0.17 -37.24 -0.49
N THR A 160 -0.33 -37.88 -1.62
CA THR A 160 0.55 -37.67 -2.77
C THR A 160 0.31 -36.31 -3.36
N LEU A 161 1.07 -35.32 -2.91
CA LEU A 161 1.17 -34.06 -3.63
C LEU A 161 1.85 -34.32 -4.98
N PRO A 162 1.41 -33.69 -6.08
CA PRO A 162 2.12 -33.79 -7.34
C PRO A 162 3.57 -33.32 -7.12
N THR A 163 4.52 -34.15 -7.49
CA THR A 163 5.95 -33.83 -7.39
C THR A 163 6.21 -32.64 -8.33
N ILE A 164 6.51 -31.49 -7.77
CA ILE A 164 6.94 -30.31 -8.54
C ILE A 164 8.37 -30.62 -9.01
N PRO A 165 8.63 -30.71 -10.32
CA PRO A 165 9.97 -30.94 -10.80
C PRO A 165 10.87 -29.78 -10.34
N LEU A 166 11.95 -30.08 -9.66
CA LEU A 166 12.96 -29.11 -9.30
C LEU A 166 13.48 -28.42 -10.57
N PRO A 167 13.68 -27.11 -10.54
CA PRO A 167 14.32 -26.43 -11.68
C PRO A 167 15.68 -27.08 -11.97
N PRO A 168 16.06 -27.25 -13.23
CA PRO A 168 17.35 -27.82 -13.57
C PRO A 168 18.46 -26.97 -12.94
N PRO A 169 19.55 -27.63 -12.47
CA PRO A 169 20.68 -26.92 -11.89
C PRO A 169 21.19 -25.87 -12.87
N ARG A 170 21.45 -24.66 -12.37
CA ARG A 170 21.99 -23.58 -13.22
C ARG A 170 23.37 -23.99 -13.74
N LEU A 171 23.48 -24.06 -15.04
CA LEU A 171 24.76 -24.33 -15.70
C LEU A 171 25.63 -23.08 -15.63
N GLN A 172 26.85 -23.19 -15.16
CA GLN A 172 27.84 -22.11 -15.19
C GLN A 172 28.57 -22.10 -16.53
N PRO A 173 28.92 -20.92 -17.10
CA PRO A 173 29.71 -20.87 -18.31
C PRO A 173 31.10 -21.42 -18.05
N PRO A 174 31.68 -22.19 -18.98
CA PRO A 174 33.06 -22.65 -18.88
C PRO A 174 34.04 -21.48 -18.75
N ASP A 175 35.01 -21.59 -17.86
CA ASP A 175 36.00 -20.53 -17.59
C ASP A 175 36.88 -20.17 -18.82
N SER A 176 36.90 -21.04 -19.82
CA SER A 176 37.70 -20.88 -21.07
C SER A 176 37.04 -19.99 -22.13
N LEU A 177 35.82 -19.50 -21.91
CA LEU A 177 35.11 -18.69 -22.91
C LEU A 177 35.56 -17.23 -22.90
N SER A 178 35.70 -16.62 -24.08
CA SER A 178 35.83 -15.16 -24.22
C SER A 178 34.56 -14.45 -23.74
N GLU A 179 34.65 -13.17 -23.44
CA GLU A 179 33.54 -12.39 -22.88
C GLU A 179 32.32 -12.38 -23.82
N ASP A 180 32.50 -12.20 -25.12
CA ASP A 180 31.42 -12.27 -26.11
C ASP A 180 30.80 -13.68 -26.19
N ALA A 181 31.62 -14.72 -26.07
CA ALA A 181 31.16 -16.10 -26.06
C ALA A 181 30.41 -16.44 -24.76
N ARG A 182 30.75 -15.81 -23.62
CA ARG A 182 30.00 -15.93 -22.35
C ARG A 182 28.61 -15.29 -22.45
N ILE A 183 28.51 -14.14 -23.09
CA ILE A 183 27.21 -13.46 -23.31
C ILE A 183 26.33 -14.34 -24.21
N ALA A 184 26.83 -14.80 -25.33
CA ALA A 184 26.10 -15.69 -26.24
C ALA A 184 25.66 -17.00 -25.55
N TRP A 185 26.53 -17.56 -24.72
CA TRP A 185 26.22 -18.75 -23.93
C TRP A 185 25.12 -18.49 -22.89
N ARG A 186 25.19 -17.38 -22.13
CA ARG A 186 24.15 -16.97 -21.19
C ARG A 186 22.80 -16.79 -21.89
N ASP A 187 22.77 -16.17 -23.04
CA ASP A 187 21.54 -15.99 -23.82
C ASP A 187 20.97 -17.31 -24.33
N SER A 188 21.83 -18.24 -24.74
CA SER A 188 21.41 -19.58 -25.16
C SER A 188 20.81 -20.37 -23.99
N VAL A 189 21.42 -20.30 -22.79
CA VAL A 189 20.93 -20.94 -21.56
C VAL A 189 19.63 -20.28 -21.12
N ARG A 190 19.53 -18.94 -21.12
CA ARG A 190 18.27 -18.22 -20.82
C ARG A 190 17.15 -18.63 -21.76
N THR A 191 17.44 -18.75 -23.05
CA THR A 191 16.46 -19.17 -24.05
C THR A 191 16.04 -20.62 -23.83
N ALA A 192 16.99 -21.52 -23.59
CA ALA A 192 16.71 -22.92 -23.29
C ALA A 192 15.90 -23.08 -22.00
N THR A 193 16.22 -22.31 -20.96
CA THR A 193 15.48 -22.30 -19.68
C THR A 193 14.06 -21.78 -19.88
N ARG A 194 13.86 -20.71 -20.69
CA ARG A 194 12.51 -20.21 -21.01
C ARG A 194 11.69 -21.21 -21.82
N VAL A 195 12.30 -21.90 -22.78
CA VAL A 195 11.64 -22.94 -23.58
C VAL A 195 11.27 -24.11 -22.69
N HIS A 196 12.19 -24.55 -21.81
CA HIS A 196 11.92 -25.63 -20.84
C HIS A 196 10.82 -25.24 -19.86
N ALA A 197 10.87 -24.04 -19.29
CA ALA A 197 9.83 -23.53 -18.39
C ALA A 197 8.45 -23.41 -19.08
N ARG A 198 8.43 -23.07 -20.38
CA ARG A 198 7.20 -23.11 -21.19
C ARG A 198 6.70 -24.54 -21.37
N ALA A 199 7.57 -25.46 -21.75
CA ALA A 199 7.20 -26.87 -21.95
C ALA A 199 6.69 -27.51 -20.65
N VAL A 200 7.34 -27.25 -19.52
CA VAL A 200 6.88 -27.68 -18.19
C VAL A 200 5.53 -27.05 -17.85
N ARG A 201 5.34 -25.76 -18.10
CA ARG A 201 4.06 -25.07 -17.90
C ARG A 201 2.95 -25.64 -18.77
N ASP A 202 3.23 -25.93 -20.02
CA ASP A 202 2.27 -26.49 -20.97
C ASP A 202 1.94 -27.95 -20.64
N SER A 203 2.91 -28.73 -20.16
CA SER A 203 2.67 -30.11 -19.67
C SER A 203 1.85 -30.12 -18.37
N ILE A 204 2.11 -29.18 -17.47
CA ILE A 204 1.28 -28.98 -16.26
C ILE A 204 -0.13 -28.51 -16.65
N ARG A 205 -0.25 -27.60 -17.63
CA ARG A 205 -1.55 -27.17 -18.18
C ARG A 205 -2.32 -28.31 -18.87
N GLN A 206 -1.64 -29.23 -19.52
CA GLN A 206 -2.24 -30.39 -20.17
C GLN A 206 -2.60 -31.50 -19.18
N GLY A 207 -1.76 -31.71 -18.16
CA GLY A 207 -1.98 -32.67 -17.07
C GLY A 207 -3.05 -32.25 -16.06
N LEU A 208 -3.16 -30.95 -15.82
CA LEU A 208 -4.31 -30.35 -15.13
C LEU A 208 -5.43 -30.23 -16.18
N LYS A 209 -6.24 -31.30 -16.36
CA LYS A 209 -7.58 -31.14 -16.96
C LYS A 209 -8.19 -29.93 -16.30
N LYS A 210 -8.44 -28.85 -17.09
CA LYS A 210 -9.08 -27.64 -16.58
C LYS A 210 -10.30 -28.07 -15.77
N PRO A 211 -10.35 -27.91 -14.46
CA PRO A 211 -11.60 -27.98 -13.76
C PRO A 211 -12.42 -26.82 -14.35
N ASP A 212 -13.53 -27.13 -14.98
CA ASP A 212 -14.52 -26.13 -15.33
C ASP A 212 -14.88 -25.45 -14.00
N PRO A 213 -14.67 -24.14 -13.84
CA PRO A 213 -15.01 -23.45 -12.61
C PRO A 213 -16.51 -23.57 -12.26
N ARG A 214 -17.34 -24.08 -13.19
CA ARG A 214 -18.75 -24.37 -12.99
C ARG A 214 -19.05 -25.80 -12.53
N THR A 215 -18.08 -26.72 -12.55
CA THR A 215 -18.25 -28.14 -12.24
C THR A 215 -17.26 -28.68 -11.21
N THR A 216 -16.63 -27.86 -10.40
CA THR A 216 -16.00 -28.31 -9.17
C THR A 216 -17.06 -28.75 -8.17
N GLN A 217 -17.84 -29.78 -8.51
CA GLN A 217 -18.47 -30.61 -7.50
C GLN A 217 -17.34 -31.16 -6.63
N CYS A 218 -17.47 -30.93 -5.34
CA CYS A 218 -16.71 -31.70 -4.38
C CYS A 218 -17.05 -33.15 -4.64
N ASP A 219 -16.12 -33.86 -5.27
CA ASP A 219 -16.23 -35.27 -5.53
C ASP A 219 -16.29 -36.01 -4.18
N THR A 220 -16.56 -37.30 -4.17
CA THR A 220 -16.61 -38.16 -2.97
C THR A 220 -15.39 -38.02 -2.03
N SER A 221 -14.33 -37.33 -2.45
CA SER A 221 -13.24 -36.86 -1.59
C SER A 221 -13.61 -35.52 -0.92
N SER A 222 -13.45 -35.43 0.39
CA SER A 222 -13.76 -34.24 1.22
C SER A 222 -13.04 -32.95 0.83
N PHE A 223 -12.30 -32.91 -0.28
CA PHE A 223 -11.42 -31.84 -0.69
C PHE A 223 -11.49 -31.54 -2.17
N ARG A 224 -11.39 -30.28 -2.53
CA ARG A 224 -11.19 -29.80 -3.90
C ARG A 224 -9.78 -29.25 -4.09
N VAL A 225 -9.20 -29.40 -5.27
CA VAL A 225 -7.93 -28.78 -5.62
C VAL A 225 -8.25 -27.43 -6.29
N SER A 226 -7.79 -26.35 -5.68
CA SER A 226 -7.86 -25.00 -6.25
C SER A 226 -6.48 -24.62 -6.78
N ALA A 227 -6.39 -24.29 -8.07
CA ALA A 227 -5.18 -23.71 -8.64
C ALA A 227 -5.34 -22.18 -8.70
N SER A 228 -4.56 -21.47 -7.91
CA SER A 228 -4.56 -20.00 -7.96
C SER A 228 -3.83 -19.52 -9.22
N ARG A 229 -4.50 -18.71 -10.05
CA ARG A 229 -3.90 -18.07 -11.22
C ARG A 229 -3.06 -16.84 -10.88
N ARG A 230 -3.04 -16.40 -9.63
CA ARG A 230 -2.39 -15.16 -9.19
C ARG A 230 -0.87 -15.19 -9.23
N TYR A 231 -0.28 -16.35 -9.43
CA TYR A 231 1.18 -16.50 -9.47
C TYR A 231 1.67 -16.89 -10.87
N GLU A 232 1.22 -16.19 -11.91
CA GLU A 232 1.74 -16.46 -13.28
C GLU A 232 3.24 -16.15 -13.44
N MET A 233 3.84 -15.41 -12.53
CA MET A 233 5.29 -15.17 -12.47
C MET A 233 6.03 -16.13 -11.55
N ALA A 234 5.34 -16.98 -10.81
CA ALA A 234 5.91 -17.96 -9.90
C ALA A 234 5.33 -19.35 -10.16
N ILE A 235 5.93 -20.35 -9.58
CA ILE A 235 5.56 -21.76 -9.63
C ILE A 235 4.05 -21.91 -9.38
N PRO A 236 3.29 -22.62 -10.25
CA PRO A 236 1.87 -22.84 -10.03
C PRO A 236 1.65 -23.58 -8.72
N VAL A 237 0.96 -22.96 -7.78
CA VAL A 237 0.64 -23.55 -6.48
C VAL A 237 -0.75 -24.18 -6.58
N ALA A 238 -0.80 -25.51 -6.48
CA ALA A 238 -2.07 -26.21 -6.28
C ALA A 238 -2.38 -26.25 -4.78
N MET A 239 -3.51 -25.66 -4.39
CA MET A 239 -3.99 -25.73 -3.02
C MET A 239 -5.14 -26.73 -2.93
N ARG A 240 -5.06 -27.60 -1.93
CA ARG A 240 -6.15 -28.49 -1.57
C ARG A 240 -7.04 -27.79 -0.54
N VAL A 241 -8.26 -27.54 -0.91
CA VAL A 241 -9.22 -26.81 -0.08
C VAL A 241 -10.34 -27.75 0.34
N PRO A 242 -10.69 -27.86 1.65
CA PRO A 242 -11.81 -28.64 2.09
C PRO A 242 -13.12 -28.17 1.43
N CYS A 243 -13.97 -29.10 1.08
CA CYS A 243 -15.26 -28.77 0.47
C CYS A 243 -16.23 -28.13 1.47
N ASP A 244 -16.18 -28.56 2.71
CA ASP A 244 -16.94 -27.96 3.80
C ASP A 244 -16.01 -27.14 4.68
N THR A 245 -15.98 -25.83 4.42
CA THR A 245 -15.18 -24.89 5.20
C THR A 245 -15.79 -24.61 6.58
N ALA A 246 -17.09 -24.85 6.78
CA ALA A 246 -17.74 -24.71 8.07
C ALA A 246 -17.45 -25.91 8.97
N ALA A 247 -17.41 -27.12 8.41
CA ALA A 247 -16.97 -28.32 9.13
C ALA A 247 -15.50 -28.25 9.52
N LEU A 248 -14.66 -27.53 8.74
CA LEU A 248 -13.26 -27.35 9.07
C LEU A 248 -13.07 -26.57 10.37
N SER A 249 -13.86 -25.50 10.60
CA SER A 249 -13.78 -24.68 11.80
C SER A 249 -14.22 -25.40 13.08
N HIS A 250 -14.97 -26.51 12.93
CA HIS A 250 -15.50 -27.31 14.04
C HIS A 250 -14.91 -28.74 14.04
N SER A 251 -13.90 -28.99 13.22
CA SER A 251 -13.26 -30.31 13.15
C SER A 251 -12.63 -30.69 14.48
N PRO A 252 -12.93 -31.88 15.05
CA PRO A 252 -12.27 -32.35 16.26
C PRO A 252 -10.78 -32.66 16.06
N GLU A 253 -10.32 -32.71 14.80
CA GLU A 253 -8.91 -32.88 14.44
C GLU A 253 -8.13 -31.55 14.44
N LEU A 254 -8.82 -30.42 14.48
CA LEU A 254 -8.16 -29.14 14.70
C LEU A 254 -7.67 -29.09 16.13
N PRO A 255 -6.39 -28.76 16.38
CA PRO A 255 -5.97 -28.45 17.73
C PRO A 255 -6.86 -27.33 18.27
N PRO A 256 -7.21 -27.36 19.57
CA PRO A 256 -7.96 -26.27 20.16
C PRO A 256 -7.28 -24.96 19.81
N SER A 257 -8.05 -23.97 19.44
CA SER A 257 -7.53 -22.63 19.17
C SER A 257 -6.73 -22.20 20.40
N ILE A 258 -5.57 -21.61 20.20
CA ILE A 258 -4.82 -20.97 21.29
C ILE A 258 -5.66 -19.89 21.99
N TYR A 259 -6.78 -19.51 21.41
CA TYR A 259 -7.78 -18.59 21.98
C TYR A 259 -8.96 -19.32 22.63
N ASP A 260 -9.16 -20.64 22.41
CA ASP A 260 -10.28 -21.43 22.95
C ASP A 260 -9.88 -22.25 24.18
N ALA A 261 -8.58 -22.54 24.36
CA ALA A 261 -8.08 -23.10 25.60
C ALA A 261 -8.08 -21.97 26.62
N GLY A 262 -8.93 -22.03 27.63
CA GLY A 262 -8.96 -21.11 28.74
C GLY A 262 -7.70 -21.06 29.63
N GLU A 263 -6.57 -21.49 29.09
CA GLU A 263 -5.23 -21.20 29.53
C GLU A 263 -4.72 -20.06 28.66
N GLU A 264 -4.89 -18.85 29.14
CA GLU A 264 -4.18 -17.68 28.64
C GLU A 264 -2.69 -18.00 28.69
N VAL A 265 -2.06 -18.20 27.53
CA VAL A 265 -0.61 -18.47 27.41
C VAL A 265 0.20 -17.28 27.97
N PHE A 266 -0.45 -16.16 28.15
CA PHE A 266 -0.04 -15.03 28.95
C PHE A 266 -1.24 -14.62 29.81
N ASP A 267 -1.16 -14.87 31.10
CA ASP A 267 -2.06 -14.27 32.07
C ASP A 267 -1.96 -12.74 31.93
N LEU A 268 -3.10 -12.05 32.07
CA LEU A 268 -3.12 -10.57 32.08
C LEU A 268 -2.07 -10.01 33.05
N LYS A 269 -1.73 -10.76 34.07
CA LYS A 269 -0.69 -10.47 35.03
C LYS A 269 0.72 -10.54 34.44
N ASP A 270 1.00 -11.53 33.59
CA ASP A 270 2.28 -11.65 32.87
C ASP A 270 2.46 -10.51 31.87
N LEU A 271 1.37 -10.08 31.24
CA LEU A 271 1.35 -8.92 30.33
C LEU A 271 1.55 -7.59 31.11
N GLU A 272 0.96 -7.47 32.30
CA GLU A 272 1.16 -6.34 33.20
C GLU A 272 2.58 -6.31 33.77
N ASP A 273 3.13 -7.47 34.15
CA ASP A 273 4.51 -7.60 34.61
C ASP A 273 5.53 -7.32 33.52
N LEU A 274 5.29 -7.78 32.28
CA LEU A 274 6.11 -7.44 31.10
C LEU A 274 6.04 -5.95 30.79
N LYS A 275 4.86 -5.36 30.92
CA LYS A 275 4.63 -3.93 30.73
C LYS A 275 5.29 -3.09 31.85
N ALA A 276 5.22 -3.58 33.11
CA ALA A 276 5.89 -2.97 34.23
C ALA A 276 7.42 -3.10 34.11
N GLN A 277 7.95 -4.22 33.67
CA GLN A 277 9.38 -4.41 33.37
C GLN A 277 9.85 -3.51 32.23
N ALA A 278 9.09 -3.43 31.14
CA ALA A 278 9.40 -2.52 30.02
C ALA A 278 9.37 -1.04 30.45
N LEU A 279 8.42 -0.66 31.30
CA LEU A 279 8.34 0.69 31.87
C LEU A 279 9.47 0.96 32.88
N SER A 280 9.89 -0.03 33.67
CA SER A 280 11.01 0.10 34.60
C SER A 280 12.34 0.20 33.87
N LEU A 281 12.53 -0.55 32.76
CA LEU A 281 13.69 -0.42 31.87
C LEU A 281 13.71 0.93 31.17
N ALA A 282 12.55 1.43 30.74
CA ALA A 282 12.42 2.76 30.15
C ALA A 282 12.69 3.89 31.17
N ALA A 283 12.31 3.68 32.44
CA ALA A 283 12.56 4.63 33.53
C ALA A 283 14.02 4.62 34.02
N GLN A 284 14.72 3.50 33.89
CA GLN A 284 16.14 3.36 34.23
C GLN A 284 17.08 3.81 33.10
N ALA A 285 16.57 3.94 31.87
CA ALA A 285 17.34 4.55 30.79
C ALA A 285 17.57 6.03 31.12
N PRO A 286 18.80 6.46 31.40
CA PRO A 286 19.05 7.87 31.68
C PRO A 286 18.64 8.66 30.45
N LEU A 287 17.69 9.58 30.60
CA LEU A 287 17.31 10.59 29.61
C LEU A 287 18.49 11.58 29.40
N GLN A 288 19.64 11.04 29.07
CA GLN A 288 20.73 11.87 28.55
C GLN A 288 20.42 12.10 27.07
N PHE A 289 19.71 13.17 26.80
CA PHE A 289 19.65 13.79 25.48
C PHE A 289 21.07 14.22 25.09
N LYS A 290 21.87 13.28 24.61
CA LYS A 290 23.09 13.62 23.90
C LYS A 290 22.67 13.96 22.48
N LEU A 291 22.62 15.24 22.16
CA LEU A 291 22.36 15.77 20.82
C LEU A 291 23.26 15.10 19.74
N SER A 292 24.42 14.59 20.16
CA SER A 292 25.39 13.86 19.33
C SER A 292 24.99 12.42 18.96
N MET A 293 23.86 11.90 19.47
CA MET A 293 23.35 10.54 19.17
C MET A 293 22.13 10.54 18.26
N LEU A 294 21.65 11.68 17.82
CA LEU A 294 20.56 11.73 16.85
C LEU A 294 21.07 11.27 15.48
N PRO A 295 20.34 10.39 14.77
CA PRO A 295 20.68 10.07 13.40
C PRO A 295 20.66 11.35 12.55
N PRO A 296 21.48 11.42 11.50
CA PRO A 296 21.48 12.60 10.64
C PRO A 296 20.09 12.85 10.04
N PRO A 297 19.70 14.11 9.77
CA PRO A 297 18.44 14.41 9.16
C PRO A 297 18.36 13.81 7.75
N THR A 298 17.20 13.25 7.41
CA THR A 298 16.92 12.78 6.06
C THR A 298 16.40 13.94 5.23
N ILE A 299 17.15 14.30 4.19
CA ILE A 299 16.73 15.34 3.24
C ILE A 299 16.15 14.66 2.01
N SER A 300 14.94 15.06 1.63
CA SER A 300 14.28 14.57 0.42
C SER A 300 13.94 15.73 -0.49
N TYR A 301 14.17 15.55 -1.78
CA TYR A 301 13.85 16.51 -2.84
C TYR A 301 13.54 15.75 -4.14
N GLY A 302 13.09 16.47 -5.15
CA GLY A 302 12.83 15.90 -6.47
C GLY A 302 11.35 15.64 -6.75
N PRO A 303 11.04 14.72 -7.69
CA PRO A 303 9.69 14.56 -8.26
C PRO A 303 8.59 14.28 -7.23
N SER A 304 8.90 13.61 -6.11
CA SER A 304 7.93 13.33 -5.04
C SER A 304 7.39 14.60 -4.34
N LEU A 305 8.15 15.68 -4.38
CA LEU A 305 7.77 16.99 -3.83
C LEU A 305 7.43 18.02 -4.90
N MET A 306 7.50 17.62 -6.18
CA MET A 306 7.07 18.45 -7.31
C MET A 306 5.59 18.23 -7.58
N ARG A 307 4.91 19.30 -7.97
CA ARG A 307 3.53 19.24 -8.43
C ARG A 307 3.26 20.31 -9.46
N TYR A 308 2.23 20.11 -10.26
CA TYR A 308 1.75 21.08 -11.23
C TYR A 308 0.25 21.28 -11.07
N ASN A 309 -0.19 22.52 -10.94
CA ASN A 309 -1.58 22.90 -10.89
C ASN A 309 -1.76 24.34 -11.40
N ARG A 310 -3.00 24.75 -11.69
CA ARG A 310 -3.30 26.06 -12.26
C ARG A 310 -3.03 27.25 -11.33
N VAL A 311 -2.84 27.02 -10.03
CA VAL A 311 -2.54 28.07 -9.04
C VAL A 311 -1.04 28.32 -8.95
N GLU A 312 -0.26 27.27 -8.68
CA GLU A 312 1.18 27.37 -8.45
C GLU A 312 2.01 27.27 -9.73
N GLY A 313 1.40 26.79 -10.83
CA GLY A 313 2.18 26.31 -11.98
C GLY A 313 3.01 25.11 -11.58
N LEU A 314 4.25 25.03 -12.07
CA LEU A 314 5.22 24.07 -11.55
C LEU A 314 5.64 24.52 -10.15
N SER A 315 5.48 23.63 -9.19
CA SER A 315 5.92 23.82 -7.81
C SER A 315 6.99 22.79 -7.46
N VAL A 316 8.10 23.24 -6.91
CA VAL A 316 9.21 22.39 -6.46
C VAL A 316 9.39 22.51 -4.95
N GLY A 317 9.87 21.45 -4.33
CA GLY A 317 10.02 21.42 -2.88
C GLY A 317 11.17 20.58 -2.40
N ALA A 318 11.45 20.75 -1.12
CA ALA A 318 12.34 19.91 -0.34
C ALA A 318 11.72 19.64 1.04
N SER A 319 12.10 18.52 1.63
CA SER A 319 11.73 18.18 3.00
C SER A 319 12.95 17.75 3.80
N VAL A 320 12.91 18.02 5.10
CA VAL A 320 13.89 17.59 6.07
C VAL A 320 13.16 16.88 7.18
N GLU A 321 13.50 15.62 7.40
CA GLU A 321 12.96 14.80 8.49
C GLU A 321 14.07 14.47 9.48
N GLN A 322 13.82 14.72 10.76
CA GLN A 322 14.72 14.43 11.87
C GLN A 322 14.05 13.50 12.87
N GLN A 323 14.65 12.34 13.09
CA GLN A 323 14.26 11.46 14.19
C GLN A 323 14.85 11.99 15.49
N LEU A 324 13.98 12.22 16.48
CA LEU A 324 14.35 12.83 17.77
C LEU A 324 14.49 11.80 18.91
N GLY A 325 14.23 10.52 18.61
CA GLY A 325 14.22 9.46 19.63
C GLY A 325 12.89 9.37 20.38
N GLY A 326 12.66 8.28 21.12
CA GLY A 326 11.44 8.08 21.90
C GLY A 326 10.14 8.08 21.09
N GLY A 327 10.22 7.78 19.79
CA GLY A 327 9.09 7.84 18.85
C GLY A 327 8.75 9.26 18.37
N TYR A 328 9.55 10.26 18.70
CA TYR A 328 9.39 11.62 18.19
C TYR A 328 10.13 11.83 16.86
N SER A 329 9.49 12.54 15.95
CA SER A 329 10.07 13.00 14.68
C SER A 329 9.64 14.43 14.38
N GLY A 330 10.58 15.21 13.83
CA GLY A 330 10.34 16.53 13.28
C GLY A 330 10.35 16.47 11.76
N LEU A 331 9.43 17.16 11.08
CA LEU A 331 9.37 17.23 9.62
C LEU A 331 9.17 18.70 9.21
N ALA A 332 10.04 19.19 8.35
CA ALA A 332 9.87 20.47 7.68
C ALA A 332 9.73 20.23 6.17
N ILE A 333 8.73 20.84 5.56
CA ILE A 333 8.49 20.78 4.10
C ILE A 333 8.38 22.21 3.60
N GLY A 334 9.20 22.54 2.60
CA GLY A 334 9.11 23.81 1.88
C GLY A 334 8.83 23.57 0.41
N ARG A 335 7.89 24.32 -0.19
CA ARG A 335 7.61 24.31 -1.64
C ARG A 335 7.41 25.73 -2.14
N LEU A 336 7.81 25.96 -3.39
CA LEU A 336 7.60 27.22 -4.09
C LEU A 336 7.02 26.96 -5.47
N GLY A 337 5.89 27.63 -5.77
CA GLY A 337 5.29 27.64 -7.10
C GLY A 337 5.91 28.73 -7.97
N PHE A 338 6.17 28.43 -9.23
CA PHE A 338 6.78 29.39 -10.16
C PHE A 338 5.76 30.35 -10.81
N ALA A 339 4.47 30.06 -10.70
CA ALA A 339 3.44 30.94 -11.25
C ALA A 339 2.92 31.95 -10.22
N ASP A 340 2.84 31.60 -8.96
CA ASP A 340 2.31 32.46 -7.90
C ASP A 340 3.38 33.04 -6.96
N PHE A 341 4.55 32.44 -6.93
CA PHE A 341 5.67 32.79 -6.05
C PHE A 341 5.31 32.81 -4.57
N GLU A 342 4.25 32.09 -4.19
CA GLU A 342 3.85 32.00 -2.80
C GLU A 342 4.47 30.76 -2.14
N PRO A 343 5.24 30.92 -1.05
CA PRO A 343 5.87 29.81 -0.37
C PRO A 343 4.83 28.97 0.38
N ASN A 344 4.91 27.66 0.22
CA ASN A 344 4.22 26.70 1.08
C ASN A 344 5.23 26.16 2.09
N LEU A 345 4.90 26.26 3.37
CA LEU A 345 5.75 25.79 4.47
C LEU A 345 4.91 24.96 5.44
N GLU A 346 5.41 23.81 5.81
CA GLU A 346 4.80 22.93 6.80
C GLU A 346 5.86 22.49 7.79
N LEU A 347 5.63 22.71 9.07
CA LEU A 347 6.49 22.30 10.17
C LEU A 347 5.70 21.38 11.09
N SER A 348 6.14 20.15 11.26
CA SER A 348 5.45 19.15 12.06
C SER A 348 6.34 18.56 13.14
N LEU A 349 5.76 18.32 14.29
CA LEU A 349 6.32 17.50 15.35
C LEU A 349 5.35 16.34 15.59
N ALA A 350 5.81 15.12 15.43
CA ALA A 350 5.01 13.92 15.61
C ALA A 350 5.58 13.03 16.71
N ARG A 351 4.70 12.31 17.38
CA ARG A 351 5.04 11.18 18.25
C ARG A 351 4.25 9.96 17.80
N SER A 352 4.96 8.91 17.46
CA SER A 352 4.39 7.64 16.99
C SER A 352 4.86 6.47 17.85
N ASN A 353 3.95 5.51 18.08
CA ASN A 353 4.28 4.21 18.67
C ASN A 353 3.83 3.05 17.76
N LEU A 354 3.90 3.25 16.44
CA LEU A 354 3.49 2.35 15.36
C LEU A 354 1.96 2.27 15.14
N THR A 355 1.16 2.19 16.21
CA THR A 355 -0.32 2.08 16.12
C THR A 355 -1.04 3.41 16.37
N LYS A 356 -0.36 4.36 16.97
CA LYS A 356 -0.93 5.67 17.34
C LYS A 356 0.07 6.75 17.02
N THR A 357 -0.37 7.76 16.26
CA THR A 357 0.45 8.92 15.97
C THR A 357 -0.29 10.18 16.38
N ILE A 358 0.36 11.04 17.15
CA ILE A 358 -0.08 12.41 17.45
C ILE A 358 0.89 13.35 16.75
N ARG A 359 0.35 14.32 16.00
CA ARG A 359 1.16 15.29 15.25
C ARG A 359 0.60 16.69 15.44
N LEU A 360 1.48 17.60 15.79
CA LEU A 360 1.24 19.04 15.75
C LEU A 360 1.88 19.61 14.50
N THR A 361 1.12 20.37 13.70
CA THR A 361 1.63 20.99 12.46
C THR A 361 1.30 22.48 12.44
N ALA A 362 2.30 23.30 12.11
CA ALA A 362 2.10 24.69 11.70
C ALA A 362 2.32 24.77 10.19
N TYR A 363 1.45 25.48 9.48
CA TYR A 363 1.50 25.49 8.03
C TYR A 363 1.02 26.80 7.39
N ASN A 364 1.55 27.04 6.20
CA ASN A 364 1.01 27.94 5.17
C ASN A 364 1.04 27.17 3.86
N ARG A 365 -0.12 26.76 3.33
CA ARG A 365 -0.17 25.83 2.20
C ARG A 365 -1.38 26.02 1.29
N LEU A 366 -1.23 25.53 0.06
CA LEU A 366 -2.35 25.29 -0.85
C LEU A 366 -3.09 24.02 -0.42
N VAL A 367 -4.41 24.12 -0.32
CA VAL A 367 -5.31 23.02 0.09
C VAL A 367 -6.35 22.78 -0.99
N SER A 368 -6.73 21.53 -1.20
CA SER A 368 -7.85 21.16 -2.06
C SER A 368 -9.15 21.09 -1.25
N ALA A 369 -10.21 21.66 -1.82
CA ALA A 369 -11.57 21.56 -1.29
C ALA A 369 -12.25 20.22 -1.62
N SER A 370 -11.64 19.40 -2.51
CA SER A 370 -12.20 18.11 -2.90
C SER A 370 -12.01 17.08 -1.79
N ASP A 371 -13.07 16.35 -1.48
CA ASP A 371 -13.03 15.20 -0.56
C ASP A 371 -12.66 13.90 -1.31
N TRP A 372 -12.65 13.91 -2.64
CA TRP A 372 -12.31 12.78 -3.50
C TRP A 372 -11.06 13.05 -4.31
N GLY A 373 -10.29 11.98 -4.54
CA GLY A 373 -9.04 12.06 -5.26
C GLY A 373 -7.97 12.85 -4.49
N HIS A 374 -6.86 13.06 -5.14
CA HIS A 374 -5.71 13.76 -4.58
C HIS A 374 -5.16 14.79 -5.58
N PRO A 375 -5.84 15.95 -5.73
CA PRO A 375 -5.51 16.93 -6.78
C PRO A 375 -4.09 17.50 -6.71
N LEU A 376 -3.43 17.41 -5.56
CA LEU A 376 -2.06 17.90 -5.36
C LEU A 376 -0.99 16.80 -5.45
N THR A 377 -1.35 15.65 -6.02
CA THR A 377 -0.42 14.53 -6.25
C THR A 377 0.23 14.59 -7.63
N PHE A 378 1.19 13.71 -7.85
CA PHE A 378 1.89 13.60 -9.13
C PHE A 378 0.94 13.24 -10.30
N GLY A 379 0.02 12.31 -10.12
CA GLY A 379 -0.91 11.90 -11.18
C GLY A 379 -1.81 13.06 -11.66
N SER A 380 -2.34 13.82 -10.71
CA SER A 380 -3.11 15.03 -11.02
C SER A 380 -2.24 16.11 -11.67
N SER A 381 -0.99 16.25 -11.21
CA SER A 381 -0.01 17.17 -11.81
C SER A 381 0.31 16.81 -13.25
N PHE A 382 0.46 15.51 -13.56
CA PHE A 382 0.68 15.03 -14.91
C PHE A 382 -0.52 15.33 -15.81
N SER A 383 -1.75 15.04 -15.35
CA SER A 383 -2.98 15.36 -16.08
C SER A 383 -3.15 16.86 -16.32
N ALA A 384 -2.82 17.69 -15.33
CA ALA A 384 -2.87 19.15 -15.46
C ALA A 384 -1.84 19.66 -16.48
N LEU A 385 -0.59 19.21 -16.39
CA LEU A 385 0.49 19.66 -17.27
C LEU A 385 0.29 19.18 -18.71
N MET A 386 -0.04 17.90 -18.90
CA MET A 386 -0.11 17.31 -20.25
C MET A 386 -1.42 17.66 -20.96
N PHE A 387 -2.54 17.68 -20.25
CA PHE A 387 -3.88 17.75 -20.85
C PHE A 387 -4.70 18.95 -20.43
N GLY A 388 -4.15 19.86 -19.62
CA GLY A 388 -4.91 21.00 -19.08
C GLY A 388 -6.04 20.57 -18.12
N ARG A 389 -5.92 19.40 -17.49
CA ARG A 389 -6.96 18.81 -16.64
C ARG A 389 -6.56 18.85 -15.19
N ASP A 390 -6.81 19.99 -14.59
CA ASP A 390 -6.68 20.21 -13.17
C ASP A 390 -8.09 20.18 -12.53
N GLU A 391 -8.41 19.07 -11.87
CA GLU A 391 -9.74 18.82 -11.29
C GLU A 391 -9.87 19.32 -9.85
N GLY A 392 -8.80 19.84 -9.27
CA GLY A 392 -8.82 20.38 -7.91
C GLY A 392 -9.54 21.73 -7.84
N PHE A 393 -10.20 21.99 -6.72
CA PHE A 393 -10.64 23.31 -6.32
C PHE A 393 -9.80 23.74 -5.12
N TYR A 394 -9.11 24.86 -5.23
CA TYR A 394 -8.05 25.23 -4.31
C TYR A 394 -8.34 26.46 -3.50
N TYR A 395 -7.88 26.47 -2.27
CA TYR A 395 -7.79 27.64 -1.41
C TYR A 395 -6.47 27.60 -0.64
N ARG A 396 -6.10 28.72 -0.04
CA ARG A 396 -4.91 28.79 0.81
C ARG A 396 -5.30 28.81 2.25
N ALA A 397 -4.60 28.03 3.05
CA ALA A 397 -4.77 27.95 4.50
C ALA A 397 -3.44 28.18 5.20
N SER A 398 -3.47 29.01 6.25
CA SER A 398 -2.34 29.27 7.15
C SER A 398 -2.82 29.07 8.59
N GLY A 399 -2.17 28.21 9.35
CA GLY A 399 -2.65 27.90 10.68
C GLY A 399 -1.87 26.80 11.37
N VAL A 400 -2.52 26.25 12.37
CA VAL A 400 -2.00 25.13 13.15
C VAL A 400 -3.04 24.03 13.24
N ASP A 401 -2.60 22.78 13.28
CA ASP A 401 -3.46 21.66 13.59
C ASP A 401 -2.78 20.65 14.52
N LEU A 402 -3.62 19.97 15.29
CA LEU A 402 -3.26 18.80 16.10
C LEU A 402 -4.04 17.62 15.54
N THR A 403 -3.35 16.61 15.05
CA THR A 403 -3.94 15.40 14.52
C THR A 403 -3.59 14.18 15.36
N ARG A 404 -4.51 13.23 15.42
CA ARG A 404 -4.25 11.90 15.97
C ARG A 404 -4.78 10.85 15.01
N THR A 405 -3.95 9.87 14.70
CA THR A 405 -4.32 8.68 13.94
C THR A 405 -4.16 7.43 14.82
N LEU A 406 -5.04 6.48 14.62
CA LEU A 406 -5.09 5.19 15.31
C LEU A 406 -5.27 4.13 14.23
N ASP A 407 -4.28 3.26 14.09
CA ASP A 407 -4.32 2.13 13.17
C ASP A 407 -4.67 0.86 13.95
N GLY A 408 -5.59 0.04 13.42
CA GLY A 408 -6.06 -1.18 14.08
C GLY A 408 -6.95 -0.93 15.31
N ALA A 409 -7.68 0.19 15.35
CA ALA A 409 -8.68 0.42 16.36
C ALA A 409 -9.74 -0.71 16.32
N PHE A 410 -10.19 -1.18 17.48
CA PHE A 410 -11.22 -2.21 17.61
C PHE A 410 -10.90 -3.60 17.03
N GLY A 411 -9.61 -3.94 16.81
CA GLY A 411 -9.21 -5.29 16.41
C GLY A 411 -9.60 -5.63 14.98
N GLY A 412 -8.99 -5.01 13.99
CA GLY A 412 -9.27 -5.25 12.57
C GLY A 412 -8.66 -4.18 11.67
N GLY A 413 -9.16 -4.07 10.45
CA GLY A 413 -8.75 -3.07 9.46
C GLY A 413 -9.25 -1.65 9.72
N VAL A 414 -9.77 -1.35 10.93
CA VAL A 414 -10.33 -0.04 11.26
C VAL A 414 -9.23 0.98 11.50
N GLN A 415 -9.23 2.04 10.73
CA GLN A 415 -8.43 3.24 10.95
C GLN A 415 -9.32 4.37 11.42
N MET A 416 -8.85 5.12 12.42
CA MET A 416 -9.58 6.28 12.89
C MET A 416 -8.62 7.46 13.08
N GLY A 417 -9.11 8.65 12.76
CA GLY A 417 -8.34 9.85 12.97
C GLY A 417 -9.23 11.03 13.33
N TRP A 418 -8.62 11.99 14.02
CA TRP A 418 -9.24 13.28 14.25
C TRP A 418 -8.22 14.41 14.13
N ARG A 419 -8.72 15.59 13.84
CA ARG A 419 -7.96 16.82 13.69
C ARG A 419 -8.66 17.96 14.40
N LEU A 420 -7.94 18.66 15.25
CA LEU A 420 -8.30 19.98 15.76
C LEU A 420 -7.51 21.01 14.96
N PHE A 421 -8.14 22.07 14.49
CA PHE A 421 -7.47 23.07 13.69
C PHE A 421 -7.90 24.50 14.01
N ALA A 422 -6.97 25.44 13.80
CA ALA A 422 -7.24 26.86 13.77
C ALA A 422 -6.47 27.45 12.61
N GLU A 423 -7.19 27.99 11.61
CA GLU A 423 -6.58 28.43 10.35
C GLU A 423 -7.25 29.66 9.76
N GLN A 424 -6.46 30.45 9.03
CA GLN A 424 -6.93 31.55 8.19
C GLN A 424 -7.02 31.05 6.76
N GLU A 425 -8.18 31.20 6.15
CA GLU A 425 -8.44 30.75 4.79
C GLU A 425 -8.63 31.93 3.83
N ARG A 426 -8.17 31.76 2.59
CA ARG A 426 -8.30 32.75 1.52
C ARG A 426 -8.34 32.11 0.15
N THR A 427 -8.87 32.84 -0.83
CA THR A 427 -8.91 32.40 -2.23
C THR A 427 -7.49 32.18 -2.77
N ALA A 428 -7.32 31.10 -3.53
CA ALA A 428 -6.15 30.84 -4.36
C ALA A 428 -6.48 31.22 -5.81
N ALA A 429 -5.85 32.27 -6.31
CA ALA A 429 -6.09 32.77 -7.68
C ALA A 429 -5.41 31.83 -8.70
N VAL A 430 -6.06 31.59 -9.83
CA VAL A 430 -5.45 30.94 -10.99
C VAL A 430 -4.35 31.83 -11.55
N LYS A 431 -3.16 31.30 -11.77
CA LYS A 431 -1.97 32.04 -12.21
C LYS A 431 -1.38 31.52 -13.52
N THR A 432 -1.78 30.34 -13.95
CA THR A 432 -1.32 29.76 -15.22
C THR A 432 -2.45 29.02 -15.93
N ASN A 433 -2.44 29.09 -17.27
CA ASN A 433 -3.28 28.30 -18.16
C ASN A 433 -2.41 27.41 -19.07
N PHE A 434 -1.12 27.28 -18.76
CA PHE A 434 -0.23 26.51 -19.60
C PHE A 434 -0.51 24.99 -19.46
N SER A 435 -0.65 24.33 -20.59
CA SER A 435 -0.60 22.87 -20.70
C SER A 435 0.02 22.49 -22.04
N VAL A 436 0.68 21.33 -22.10
CA VAL A 436 1.40 20.86 -23.31
C VAL A 436 0.44 20.72 -24.50
N ASN A 437 -0.76 20.20 -24.29
CA ASN A 437 -1.77 19.99 -25.33
C ASN A 437 -2.81 21.13 -25.43
N GLY A 438 -2.58 22.28 -24.78
CA GLY A 438 -3.41 23.46 -24.93
C GLY A 438 -4.82 23.35 -24.33
N GLY A 439 -5.00 22.58 -23.27
CA GLY A 439 -6.29 22.51 -22.55
C GLY A 439 -6.54 23.75 -21.69
N ASP A 440 -7.81 24.12 -21.55
CA ASP A 440 -8.23 25.20 -20.68
C ASP A 440 -8.52 24.69 -19.26
N PHE A 441 -7.93 25.33 -18.27
CA PHE A 441 -8.23 25.05 -16.88
C PHE A 441 -9.59 25.61 -16.46
N PRO A 442 -10.37 24.84 -15.66
CA PRO A 442 -11.62 25.37 -15.11
C PRO A 442 -11.37 26.51 -14.11
N ALA A 443 -12.35 27.38 -13.93
CA ALA A 443 -12.29 28.41 -12.91
C ALA A 443 -12.09 27.80 -11.51
N ASN A 444 -11.30 28.45 -10.68
CA ASN A 444 -11.14 28.05 -9.30
C ASN A 444 -12.28 28.59 -8.43
N LEU A 445 -12.50 27.99 -7.27
CA LEU A 445 -13.45 28.48 -6.28
C LEU A 445 -12.99 29.83 -5.72
N VAL A 446 -13.96 30.67 -5.34
CA VAL A 446 -13.74 31.85 -4.52
C VAL A 446 -14.01 31.49 -3.07
N ALA A 447 -12.93 31.36 -2.28
CA ALA A 447 -13.04 30.99 -0.88
C ALA A 447 -13.56 32.16 -0.04
N GLN A 448 -14.39 31.89 0.91
CA GLN A 448 -14.78 32.87 1.94
C GLN A 448 -13.58 33.11 2.86
N ARG A 449 -13.02 34.33 2.74
CA ARG A 449 -11.87 34.73 3.55
C ARG A 449 -12.28 34.85 5.03
N GLY A 450 -11.53 34.17 5.90
CA GLY A 450 -11.78 34.23 7.34
C GLY A 450 -10.92 33.31 8.16
N GLY A 451 -10.98 33.47 9.49
CA GLY A 451 -10.42 32.53 10.44
C GLY A 451 -11.48 31.48 10.79
N TYR A 452 -11.05 30.24 10.83
CA TYR A 452 -11.86 29.08 11.20
C TYR A 452 -11.16 28.28 12.30
N ALA A 453 -11.91 27.87 13.31
CA ALA A 453 -11.46 26.93 14.31
C ALA A 453 -12.43 25.76 14.35
N GLY A 454 -11.93 24.54 14.29
CA GLY A 454 -12.79 23.40 14.09
C GLY A 454 -12.17 22.07 14.47
N PHE A 455 -13.02 21.06 14.33
CA PHE A 455 -12.72 19.66 14.55
C PHE A 455 -13.16 18.86 13.34
N SER A 456 -12.33 17.91 12.92
CA SER A 456 -12.75 16.88 11.97
C SER A 456 -12.37 15.49 12.48
N ALA A 457 -13.14 14.49 12.07
CA ALA A 457 -12.87 13.08 12.37
C ALA A 457 -13.19 12.22 11.15
N HIS A 458 -12.46 11.13 11.02
CA HIS A 458 -12.74 10.10 10.04
C HIS A 458 -12.59 8.71 10.65
N ILE A 459 -13.36 7.78 10.14
CA ILE A 459 -13.31 6.36 10.46
C ILE A 459 -13.36 5.63 9.14
N ASP A 460 -12.33 4.86 8.86
CA ASP A 460 -12.21 4.03 7.66
C ASP A 460 -12.16 2.57 8.10
N ASP A 461 -12.94 1.72 7.45
CA ASP A 461 -13.00 0.28 7.72
C ASP A 461 -12.91 -0.51 6.43
N GLN A 462 -12.13 -1.58 6.46
CA GLN A 462 -11.97 -2.48 5.35
C GLN A 462 -12.27 -3.92 5.79
N MET A 463 -13.32 -4.49 5.23
CA MET A 463 -13.68 -5.89 5.40
C MET A 463 -13.39 -6.69 4.13
N GLY A 464 -12.88 -7.91 4.33
CA GLY A 464 -12.53 -8.82 3.24
C GLY A 464 -11.15 -8.52 2.67
N LEU A 465 -10.29 -9.53 2.66
CA LEU A 465 -8.92 -9.45 2.12
C LEU A 465 -8.81 -10.15 0.76
N ASP A 466 -9.69 -11.12 0.50
CA ASP A 466 -9.69 -11.89 -0.74
C ASP A 466 -10.35 -11.09 -1.88
N PRO A 467 -9.61 -10.79 -2.95
CA PRO A 467 -10.16 -10.07 -4.10
C PRO A 467 -11.20 -10.84 -4.91
N GLU A 468 -11.27 -12.16 -4.75
CA GLU A 468 -12.30 -12.98 -5.38
C GLU A 468 -13.58 -13.06 -4.53
N ALA A 469 -13.48 -12.75 -3.23
CA ALA A 469 -14.61 -12.66 -2.32
C ALA A 469 -15.17 -11.23 -2.25
N LEU A 470 -16.19 -11.06 -1.42
CA LEU A 470 -16.73 -9.73 -1.15
C LEU A 470 -15.74 -8.93 -0.31
N ARG A 471 -15.34 -7.78 -0.83
CA ARG A 471 -14.60 -6.76 -0.09
C ARG A 471 -15.48 -5.53 0.06
N VAL A 472 -15.50 -4.96 1.24
CA VAL A 472 -16.23 -3.73 1.53
C VAL A 472 -15.27 -2.74 2.18
N PHE A 473 -15.17 -1.57 1.60
CA PHE A 473 -14.53 -0.42 2.20
C PHE A 473 -15.59 0.59 2.59
N SER A 474 -15.53 1.12 3.81
CA SER A 474 -16.42 2.17 4.28
C SER A 474 -15.63 3.31 4.92
N SER A 475 -16.09 4.54 4.72
CA SER A 475 -15.47 5.75 5.26
C SER A 475 -16.54 6.71 5.77
N LEU A 476 -16.44 7.12 7.02
CA LEU A 476 -17.26 8.17 7.61
C LEU A 476 -16.37 9.37 7.93
N ARG A 477 -16.74 10.54 7.41
CA ARG A 477 -16.04 11.80 7.63
C ARG A 477 -16.98 12.81 8.26
N LEU A 478 -16.52 13.43 9.34
CA LEU A 478 -17.23 14.47 10.08
C LEU A 478 -16.35 15.70 10.19
N GLU A 479 -16.92 16.88 10.03
CA GLU A 479 -16.23 18.15 10.27
C GLU A 479 -17.21 19.18 10.80
N GLY A 480 -16.75 19.95 11.77
CA GLY A 480 -17.47 21.11 12.27
C GLY A 480 -16.51 22.23 12.60
N ALA A 481 -16.88 23.46 12.27
CA ALA A 481 -16.07 24.63 12.57
C ALA A 481 -16.92 25.86 12.85
N ILE A 482 -16.33 26.76 13.61
CA ILE A 482 -16.81 28.12 13.82
C ILE A 482 -15.88 29.07 13.07
N GLY A 483 -16.46 29.96 12.28
CA GLY A 483 -15.76 31.01 11.59
C GLY A 483 -16.01 32.38 12.25
N ARG A 484 -15.32 33.40 11.74
CA ARG A 484 -15.56 34.78 12.14
C ARG A 484 -16.91 35.26 11.57
N ALA A 485 -17.67 36.06 12.33
CA ALA A 485 -18.98 36.57 11.97
C ALA A 485 -20.10 35.52 11.84
N ASP A 486 -20.29 34.71 12.88
CA ASP A 486 -21.38 33.73 13.07
C ASP A 486 -21.49 32.63 11.99
N SER A 487 -20.44 32.41 11.20
CA SER A 487 -20.39 31.35 10.20
C SER A 487 -20.01 30.00 10.79
N ALA A 488 -20.91 29.40 11.58
CA ALA A 488 -20.74 28.05 12.06
C ALA A 488 -21.30 27.04 11.04
N TYR A 489 -20.61 25.93 10.85
CA TYR A 489 -21.08 24.81 10.06
C TYR A 489 -20.70 23.44 10.63
N GLY A 490 -21.49 22.45 10.27
CA GLY A 490 -21.15 21.06 10.41
C GLY A 490 -21.40 20.33 9.11
N ARG A 491 -20.55 19.38 8.73
CA ARG A 491 -20.76 18.51 7.58
C ARG A 491 -20.42 17.06 7.90
N ALA A 492 -21.14 16.14 7.29
CA ALA A 492 -20.90 14.72 7.38
C ALA A 492 -20.96 14.11 5.99
N ALA A 493 -20.10 13.14 5.72
CA ALA A 493 -20.10 12.36 4.49
C ALA A 493 -19.79 10.90 4.81
N PHE A 494 -20.48 10.02 4.09
CA PHE A 494 -20.30 8.58 4.17
C PHE A 494 -20.05 8.04 2.78
N ASP A 495 -19.04 7.17 2.65
CA ASP A 495 -18.69 6.45 1.44
C ASP A 495 -18.67 4.96 1.75
N VAL A 496 -19.23 4.15 0.86
CA VAL A 496 -19.10 2.69 0.90
C VAL A 496 -18.80 2.17 -0.49
N SER A 497 -17.81 1.32 -0.61
CA SER A 497 -17.43 0.66 -1.86
C SER A 497 -17.40 -0.84 -1.63
N ALA A 498 -18.23 -1.56 -2.36
CA ALA A 498 -18.26 -3.02 -2.34
C ALA A 498 -17.71 -3.56 -3.67
N SER A 499 -16.85 -4.56 -3.63
CA SER A 499 -16.34 -5.25 -4.80
C SER A 499 -16.39 -6.76 -4.60
N HIS A 500 -16.71 -7.50 -5.68
CA HIS A 500 -16.80 -8.95 -5.65
C HIS A 500 -16.30 -9.54 -6.97
N GLY A 501 -15.46 -10.56 -6.87
CA GLY A 501 -15.01 -11.34 -8.02
C GLY A 501 -16.07 -12.35 -8.45
N LEU A 502 -16.44 -12.33 -9.71
CA LEU A 502 -17.39 -13.25 -10.35
C LEU A 502 -16.64 -14.14 -11.37
N GLY A 503 -15.58 -14.79 -10.92
CA GLY A 503 -14.69 -15.58 -11.77
C GLY A 503 -13.78 -14.69 -12.61
N ARG A 504 -13.99 -14.60 -13.93
CA ARG A 504 -13.16 -13.76 -14.82
C ARG A 504 -13.51 -12.27 -14.77
N VAL A 505 -14.59 -11.92 -14.13
CA VAL A 505 -15.11 -10.55 -14.05
C VAL A 505 -15.17 -10.15 -12.59
N ALA A 506 -14.92 -8.89 -12.30
CA ALA A 506 -15.16 -8.28 -10.99
C ALA A 506 -16.16 -7.15 -11.14
N ALA A 507 -17.12 -7.11 -10.24
CA ALA A 507 -18.07 -6.02 -10.13
C ALA A 507 -17.73 -5.15 -8.92
N SER A 508 -17.87 -3.83 -9.05
CA SER A 508 -17.76 -2.90 -7.94
C SER A 508 -18.89 -1.87 -7.96
N LEU A 509 -19.33 -1.51 -6.77
CA LEU A 509 -20.34 -0.48 -6.54
C LEU A 509 -19.84 0.45 -5.42
N THR A 510 -19.78 1.74 -5.72
CA THR A 510 -19.47 2.78 -4.73
C THR A 510 -20.71 3.65 -4.54
N LEU A 511 -21.09 3.85 -3.30
CA LEU A 511 -22.15 4.75 -2.88
C LEU A 511 -21.58 5.79 -1.93
N SER A 512 -21.87 7.05 -2.20
CA SER A 512 -21.44 8.15 -1.34
C SER A 512 -22.60 9.11 -1.12
N ALA A 513 -22.71 9.63 0.09
CA ALA A 513 -23.70 10.64 0.41
C ALA A 513 -23.19 11.57 1.51
N GLY A 514 -23.62 12.81 1.48
CA GLY A 514 -23.27 13.77 2.54
C GLY A 514 -24.22 14.95 2.59
N GLY A 515 -24.20 15.58 3.75
CA GLY A 515 -25.01 16.76 4.03
C GLY A 515 -24.36 17.65 5.07
N SER A 516 -24.84 18.86 5.17
CA SER A 516 -24.31 19.84 6.11
C SER A 516 -25.41 20.59 6.86
N VAL A 517 -25.03 21.20 7.95
CA VAL A 517 -25.85 22.15 8.73
C VAL A 517 -25.11 23.48 8.85
N GLY A 518 -25.82 24.54 9.18
CA GLY A 518 -25.24 25.87 9.29
C GLY A 518 -24.91 26.50 7.92
N GLN A 519 -23.97 27.43 7.90
CA GLN A 519 -23.52 28.16 6.70
C GLN A 519 -22.22 27.57 6.17
N LEU A 520 -22.34 26.64 5.22
CA LEU A 520 -21.18 25.99 4.62
C LEU A 520 -20.46 26.93 3.65
N PRO A 521 -19.19 27.33 3.91
CA PRO A 521 -18.45 28.21 3.03
C PRO A 521 -18.09 27.48 1.71
N PRO A 522 -17.85 28.22 0.60
CA PRO A 522 -17.56 27.61 -0.70
C PRO A 522 -16.44 26.58 -0.66
N GLN A 523 -15.36 26.80 0.08
CA GLN A 523 -14.23 25.88 0.18
C GLN A 523 -14.51 24.61 0.98
N ARG A 524 -15.69 24.45 1.54
CA ARG A 524 -16.16 23.25 2.25
C ARG A 524 -17.32 22.55 1.55
N ARG A 525 -17.83 23.11 0.44
CA ARG A 525 -18.88 22.47 -0.36
C ARG A 525 -18.34 21.24 -1.08
N TRP A 526 -19.26 20.39 -1.45
CA TRP A 526 -18.95 19.27 -2.35
C TRP A 526 -19.06 19.72 -3.80
N TYR A 527 -18.14 19.22 -4.63
CA TYR A 527 -18.05 19.50 -6.06
C TYR A 527 -18.10 18.18 -6.81
N LEU A 528 -19.05 18.02 -7.74
CA LEU A 528 -19.15 16.83 -8.59
C LEU A 528 -18.71 17.15 -10.03
N GLY A 529 -18.27 16.10 -10.72
CA GLY A 529 -17.67 16.13 -12.05
C GLY A 529 -16.19 15.78 -11.98
N GLY A 530 -15.70 15.14 -13.02
CA GLY A 530 -14.32 14.67 -13.10
C GLY A 530 -14.14 13.19 -12.88
N SER A 531 -12.90 12.74 -12.99
CA SER A 531 -12.49 11.33 -12.99
C SER A 531 -12.81 10.61 -11.68
N THR A 532 -12.81 11.32 -10.56
CA THR A 532 -13.01 10.76 -9.22
C THR A 532 -14.47 10.71 -8.76
N THR A 533 -15.39 11.40 -9.47
CA THR A 533 -16.81 11.46 -9.11
C THR A 533 -17.69 10.97 -10.27
N VAL A 534 -18.22 11.85 -11.14
CA VAL A 534 -19.01 11.46 -12.30
C VAL A 534 -18.15 11.61 -13.56
N ARG A 535 -17.60 10.49 -14.03
CA ARG A 535 -16.72 10.44 -15.21
C ARG A 535 -17.48 10.91 -16.47
N GLY A 536 -16.74 11.53 -17.38
CA GLY A 536 -17.34 12.16 -18.57
C GLY A 536 -17.91 13.55 -18.34
N GLN A 537 -18.06 14.00 -17.10
CA GLN A 537 -18.41 15.39 -16.76
C GLN A 537 -17.16 16.16 -16.34
N SER A 538 -17.04 17.41 -16.79
CA SER A 538 -15.95 18.29 -16.33
C SER A 538 -16.29 18.91 -14.98
N PRO A 539 -15.30 19.08 -14.09
CA PRO A 539 -15.53 19.80 -12.85
C PRO A 539 -15.90 21.25 -13.12
N ASP A 540 -16.88 21.75 -12.37
CA ASP A 540 -17.38 23.12 -12.51
C ASP A 540 -17.80 23.64 -11.13
N THR A 541 -17.48 24.88 -10.83
CA THR A 541 -17.90 25.53 -9.59
C THR A 541 -19.42 25.60 -9.44
N ALA A 542 -20.16 25.63 -10.57
CA ALA A 542 -21.61 25.56 -10.58
C ALA A 542 -22.18 24.20 -10.14
N GLN A 543 -21.38 23.14 -10.24
CA GLN A 543 -21.73 21.78 -9.78
C GLN A 543 -21.29 21.56 -8.34
N SER A 544 -21.71 22.46 -7.45
CA SER A 544 -21.37 22.42 -6.03
C SER A 544 -22.59 22.57 -5.13
N GLY A 545 -22.51 22.05 -3.92
CA GLY A 545 -23.62 22.11 -2.97
C GLY A 545 -23.24 21.83 -1.53
N ASN A 546 -24.25 21.95 -0.68
CA ASN A 546 -24.16 21.64 0.74
C ASN A 546 -24.78 20.29 1.10
N ALA A 547 -25.22 19.54 0.06
CA ALA A 547 -25.60 18.14 0.13
C ALA A 547 -25.31 17.47 -1.22
N PHE A 548 -25.04 16.17 -1.19
CA PHE A 548 -24.76 15.36 -2.38
C PHE A 548 -25.11 13.88 -2.16
N TRP A 549 -25.24 13.18 -3.26
CA TRP A 549 -25.09 11.73 -3.35
C TRP A 549 -24.39 11.36 -4.66
N LEU A 550 -23.70 10.22 -4.66
CA LEU A 550 -22.93 9.70 -5.78
C LEU A 550 -23.05 8.17 -5.80
N THR A 551 -23.27 7.61 -6.97
CA THR A 551 -23.25 6.16 -7.22
C THR A 551 -22.33 5.90 -8.39
N ARG A 552 -21.39 4.98 -8.23
CA ARG A 552 -20.48 4.54 -9.29
C ARG A 552 -20.54 3.02 -9.37
N ALA A 553 -20.86 2.51 -10.53
CA ALA A 553 -20.89 1.09 -10.82
C ALA A 553 -19.84 0.77 -11.87
N GLU A 554 -19.12 -0.31 -11.67
CA GLU A 554 -18.09 -0.77 -12.60
C GLU A 554 -18.07 -2.28 -12.72
N LEU A 555 -17.91 -2.77 -13.94
CA LEU A 555 -17.72 -4.17 -14.28
C LEU A 555 -16.43 -4.29 -15.08
N GLY A 556 -15.46 -5.01 -14.56
CA GLY A 556 -14.15 -5.16 -15.19
C GLY A 556 -13.63 -6.59 -15.19
N SER A 557 -12.53 -6.83 -15.88
CA SER A 557 -11.78 -8.08 -15.77
C SER A 557 -11.25 -8.27 -14.36
N ASN A 558 -11.20 -9.51 -13.89
CA ASN A 558 -10.56 -9.86 -12.61
C ASN A 558 -9.05 -10.14 -12.76
N ASP A 559 -8.44 -9.64 -13.82
CA ASP A 559 -7.01 -9.79 -14.09
C ASP A 559 -6.22 -8.63 -13.43
N ALA A 560 -5.17 -8.96 -12.68
CA ALA A 560 -4.39 -7.97 -11.95
C ALA A 560 -3.49 -7.11 -12.86
N GLY A 561 -3.05 -7.65 -14.01
CA GLY A 561 -2.10 -6.97 -14.89
C GLY A 561 -2.75 -5.93 -15.80
N PHE A 562 -3.82 -6.31 -16.46
CA PHE A 562 -4.56 -5.50 -17.42
C PHE A 562 -6.05 -5.71 -17.21
N ARG A 563 -6.73 -4.68 -16.76
CA ARG A 563 -8.14 -4.76 -16.39
C ARG A 563 -8.98 -3.80 -17.24
N PRO A 564 -9.54 -4.25 -18.37
CA PRO A 564 -10.58 -3.51 -19.05
C PRO A 564 -11.85 -3.48 -18.22
N SER A 565 -12.58 -2.36 -18.25
CA SER A 565 -13.80 -2.18 -17.49
C SER A 565 -14.84 -1.35 -18.24
N LEU A 566 -16.10 -1.55 -17.89
CA LEU A 566 -17.24 -0.70 -18.25
C LEU A 566 -17.76 -0.05 -16.99
N PHE A 567 -18.19 1.19 -17.09
CA PHE A 567 -18.70 1.91 -15.93
C PHE A 567 -19.87 2.83 -16.23
N ALA A 568 -20.65 3.09 -15.17
CA ALA A 568 -21.70 4.07 -15.16
C ALA A 568 -21.69 4.82 -13.82
N ASP A 569 -21.75 6.15 -13.89
CA ASP A 569 -21.73 7.02 -12.73
C ASP A 569 -22.98 7.89 -12.72
N LEU A 570 -23.56 8.05 -11.54
CA LEU A 570 -24.72 8.91 -11.27
C LEU A 570 -24.41 9.77 -10.04
N GLY A 571 -24.77 11.03 -10.07
CA GLY A 571 -24.60 11.89 -8.91
C GLY A 571 -25.48 13.13 -8.92
N TRP A 572 -25.71 13.64 -7.75
CA TRP A 572 -26.41 14.89 -7.54
C TRP A 572 -25.69 15.71 -6.47
N VAL A 573 -25.58 16.99 -6.68
CA VAL A 573 -25.05 17.94 -5.72
C VAL A 573 -25.89 19.20 -5.76
N GLY A 574 -26.23 19.75 -4.62
CA GLY A 574 -27.09 20.93 -4.56
C GLY A 574 -27.38 21.41 -3.14
N ASP A 575 -28.46 22.17 -3.02
CA ASP A 575 -28.92 22.62 -1.72
C ASP A 575 -29.68 21.50 -1.00
N ARG A 576 -29.33 21.25 0.27
CA ARG A 576 -29.97 20.26 1.13
C ARG A 576 -31.47 20.43 1.27
N THR A 577 -31.97 21.67 1.14
CA THR A 577 -33.41 21.95 1.20
C THR A 577 -34.17 21.44 -0.03
N LYS A 578 -33.44 21.12 -1.11
CA LYS A 578 -33.97 20.62 -2.39
C LYS A 578 -33.80 19.11 -2.56
N LEU A 579 -33.47 18.36 -1.52
CA LEU A 579 -33.31 16.90 -1.59
C LEU A 579 -34.57 16.15 -2.04
N SER A 580 -35.77 16.73 -1.83
CA SER A 580 -37.03 16.19 -2.37
C SER A 580 -37.30 16.58 -3.84
N GLN A 581 -36.48 17.46 -4.43
CA GLN A 581 -36.63 18.00 -5.77
C GLN A 581 -35.32 17.89 -6.57
N ILE A 582 -34.73 16.69 -6.53
CA ILE A 582 -33.38 16.42 -7.06
C ILE A 582 -33.28 16.72 -8.57
N GLY A 583 -34.38 16.59 -9.31
CA GLY A 583 -34.34 16.70 -10.77
C GLY A 583 -33.59 15.55 -11.43
N ARG A 584 -33.05 15.79 -12.63
CA ARG A 584 -32.24 14.80 -13.35
C ARG A 584 -30.82 14.77 -12.79
N PRO A 585 -30.31 13.58 -12.36
CA PRO A 585 -28.95 13.49 -11.83
C PRO A 585 -27.90 13.66 -12.92
N MET A 586 -26.73 14.13 -12.53
CA MET A 586 -25.52 14.11 -13.35
C MET A 586 -25.21 12.67 -13.72
N THR A 587 -24.91 12.41 -15.01
CA THR A 587 -24.74 11.06 -15.51
C THR A 587 -23.56 10.96 -16.45
N GLY A 588 -22.76 9.90 -16.30
CA GLY A 588 -21.68 9.56 -17.19
C GLY A 588 -21.56 8.04 -17.36
N VAL A 589 -21.14 7.61 -18.53
CA VAL A 589 -20.88 6.20 -18.86
C VAL A 589 -19.58 6.10 -19.66
N GLY A 590 -18.94 4.96 -19.62
CA GLY A 590 -17.71 4.79 -20.39
C GLY A 590 -17.06 3.44 -20.23
N THR A 591 -15.88 3.35 -20.81
CA THR A 591 -14.99 2.21 -20.70
C THR A 591 -13.63 2.68 -20.21
N GLY A 592 -12.93 1.84 -19.50
CA GLY A 592 -11.61 2.13 -18.99
C GLY A 592 -10.70 0.93 -19.02
N VAL A 593 -9.43 1.20 -18.88
CA VAL A 593 -8.39 0.19 -18.71
C VAL A 593 -7.54 0.60 -17.54
N SER A 594 -7.31 -0.32 -16.61
CA SER A 594 -6.37 -0.12 -15.51
C SER A 594 -5.21 -1.11 -15.60
N PHE A 595 -4.04 -0.65 -15.15
CA PHE A 595 -2.80 -1.40 -15.14
C PHE A 595 -2.22 -1.41 -13.72
N LEU A 596 -1.39 -2.40 -13.41
CA LEU A 596 -0.72 -2.54 -12.13
C LEU A 596 -1.70 -2.45 -10.95
N ASP A 597 -2.72 -3.29 -11.00
CA ASP A 597 -3.81 -3.40 -10.00
C ASP A 597 -4.56 -2.07 -9.75
N GLY A 598 -4.70 -1.27 -10.81
CA GLY A 598 -5.46 -0.02 -10.78
C GLY A 598 -4.63 1.23 -10.51
N LEU A 599 -3.30 1.10 -10.36
CA LEU A 599 -2.43 2.26 -10.14
C LEU A 599 -2.52 3.27 -11.31
N PHE A 600 -2.47 2.77 -12.54
CA PHE A 600 -2.66 3.59 -13.74
C PHE A 600 -4.02 3.29 -14.34
N ARG A 601 -4.78 4.34 -14.61
CA ARG A 601 -6.09 4.21 -15.21
C ARG A 601 -6.26 5.16 -16.40
N PHE A 602 -6.79 4.61 -17.49
CA PHE A 602 -7.15 5.32 -18.70
C PHE A 602 -8.65 5.09 -18.96
N ASP A 603 -9.45 6.14 -18.94
CA ASP A 603 -10.89 6.09 -19.17
C ASP A 603 -11.29 6.90 -20.40
N ILE A 604 -12.20 6.33 -21.19
CA ILE A 604 -12.94 7.03 -22.23
C ILE A 604 -14.39 7.11 -21.76
N ALA A 605 -14.86 8.31 -21.45
CA ALA A 605 -16.14 8.54 -20.83
C ALA A 605 -17.01 9.48 -21.68
N ARG A 606 -18.31 9.24 -21.66
CA ARG A 606 -19.33 10.13 -22.22
C ARG A 606 -20.21 10.66 -21.11
N GLY A 607 -20.17 11.98 -20.91
CA GLY A 607 -21.18 12.69 -20.13
C GLY A 607 -22.51 12.67 -20.86
N LEU A 608 -23.58 12.34 -20.16
CA LEU A 608 -24.94 12.30 -20.70
C LEU A 608 -25.80 13.48 -20.22
N TYR A 609 -25.58 13.92 -19.00
CA TYR A 609 -26.26 15.04 -18.37
C TYR A 609 -25.41 15.58 -17.21
N PRO A 610 -25.33 16.88 -16.96
CA PRO A 610 -25.96 17.98 -17.71
C PRO A 610 -25.30 18.27 -19.07
N ARG A 611 -24.00 17.94 -19.23
CA ARG A 611 -23.26 18.19 -20.47
C ARG A 611 -23.09 16.90 -21.26
N LYS A 612 -23.42 16.98 -22.57
CA LYS A 612 -23.15 15.89 -23.50
C LYS A 612 -21.78 16.09 -24.11
N GLN A 613 -20.76 15.46 -23.54
CA GLN A 613 -19.38 15.58 -23.98
C GLN A 613 -18.64 14.26 -23.91
N PHE A 614 -17.60 14.13 -24.72
CA PHE A 614 -16.63 13.04 -24.59
C PHE A 614 -15.43 13.52 -23.78
N ARG A 615 -14.90 12.62 -22.97
CA ARG A 615 -13.76 12.90 -22.16
C ARG A 615 -12.84 11.68 -22.13
N VAL A 616 -11.54 11.92 -22.24
CA VAL A 616 -10.49 10.91 -22.08
C VAL A 616 -9.67 11.32 -20.88
N ASP A 617 -9.58 10.47 -19.87
CA ASP A 617 -8.86 10.75 -18.63
C ASP A 617 -7.77 9.72 -18.40
N LEU A 618 -6.56 10.20 -18.06
CA LEU A 618 -5.47 9.40 -17.56
C LEU A 618 -5.17 9.86 -16.14
N TYR A 619 -5.23 8.96 -15.19
CA TYR A 619 -5.03 9.29 -13.79
C TYR A 619 -4.47 8.11 -13.00
N LEU A 620 -3.91 8.41 -11.84
CA LEU A 620 -3.47 7.43 -10.86
C LEU A 620 -4.61 7.23 -9.86
N GLU A 621 -5.14 6.02 -9.79
CA GLU A 621 -6.16 5.66 -8.81
C GLU A 621 -5.54 4.61 -7.89
N SER A 622 -5.19 4.99 -6.67
CA SER A 622 -4.82 4.03 -5.64
C SER A 622 -6.09 3.65 -4.88
N LYS A 623 -6.62 2.47 -5.16
CA LYS A 623 -7.59 1.79 -4.31
C LYS A 623 -6.83 0.69 -3.57
N PHE A 624 -6.09 1.07 -2.56
CA PHE A 624 -5.42 0.14 -1.65
C PHE A 624 -6.13 0.12 -0.33
#